data_32153944b679c8424d5ba461381b350d
#
_entry.id   32153944b679c8424d5ba461381b350d
#
_cell.length_a   1.000
_cell.length_b   1.000
_cell.length_c   1.000
_cell.angle_alpha   90.00
_cell.angle_beta   90.00
_cell.angle_gamma   90.00
#
_symmetry.space_group_name_H-M   'P 1'
#
loop_
_entity.id
_entity.type
_entity.pdbx_description
1 polymer ?
#
loop_
_entity_poly.entity_id
_entity_poly.type
_entity_poly.pdbx_seq_one_letter_code
_entity_poly.pdbx_strand_id
1 'polypeptide(L)'
;MVVSVTDQKLLLVKDGKPVKSYTISTSKFGIGSKNGSNYTPLGQMQVARKIGDGYPSGMVFKSRRPTGEVLRPNAPGRDPIVGRIMWLHGLEAQNSNTFKRCVYIHGTPEEWRLGTPASYGCIRMGQKDVVDLYDRIGEGAEVRVMRGSLLETWEGQEFAKKHSPQMLQDYANRQIQTQQLQVSNPGVAKL
;
A
#
# COMPACT_ATOMS: atom_id res chain seq x y z
N MET A 1 7.52 -5.68 -3.68
CA MET A 1 6.22 -5.55 -2.96
C MET A 1 5.10 -5.30 -3.95
N VAL A 2 3.88 -5.78 -3.65
CA VAL A 2 2.67 -5.47 -4.43
C VAL A 2 1.67 -4.79 -3.53
N VAL A 3 1.17 -3.62 -3.93
CA VAL A 3 0.17 -2.83 -3.19
C VAL A 3 -1.13 -2.84 -3.97
N SER A 4 -2.20 -3.34 -3.37
CA SER A 4 -3.56 -3.27 -3.90
C SER A 4 -4.32 -2.11 -3.27
N VAL A 5 -4.79 -1.18 -4.10
CA VAL A 5 -5.66 -0.10 -3.64
C VAL A 5 -7.06 -0.63 -3.32
N THR A 6 -7.57 -1.58 -4.09
CA THR A 6 -8.89 -2.18 -3.82
C THR A 6 -8.91 -2.94 -2.50
N ASP A 7 -7.89 -3.76 -2.23
CA ASP A 7 -7.87 -4.58 -1.01
C ASP A 7 -7.34 -3.82 0.21
N GLN A 8 -6.75 -2.63 0.03
CA GLN A 8 -6.02 -1.89 1.07
C GLN A 8 -4.98 -2.80 1.76
N LYS A 9 -4.22 -3.52 0.95
CA LYS A 9 -3.20 -4.49 1.37
C LYS A 9 -1.88 -4.25 0.64
N LEU A 10 -0.78 -4.49 1.35
CA LEU A 10 0.56 -4.60 0.80
C LEU A 10 1.05 -6.04 0.99
N LEU A 11 1.45 -6.69 -0.10
CA LEU A 11 2.04 -8.02 -0.10
C LEU A 11 3.56 -7.91 -0.26
N LEU A 12 4.30 -8.36 0.73
CA LEU A 12 5.75 -8.52 0.64
C LEU A 12 6.08 -9.79 -0.13
N VAL A 13 6.87 -9.64 -1.19
CA VAL A 13 7.39 -10.73 -2.01
C VAL A 13 8.90 -10.73 -1.89
N LYS A 14 9.51 -11.86 -1.58
CA LYS A 14 10.95 -12.06 -1.50
C LYS A 14 11.33 -13.26 -2.36
N ASP A 15 12.33 -13.09 -3.23
CA ASP A 15 12.81 -14.13 -4.14
C ASP A 15 11.65 -14.79 -4.94
N GLY A 16 10.74 -13.96 -5.45
CA GLY A 16 9.54 -14.39 -6.19
C GLY A 16 8.45 -15.03 -5.33
N LYS A 17 8.64 -15.21 -4.01
CA LYS A 17 7.66 -15.86 -3.13
C LYS A 17 6.95 -14.86 -2.23
N PRO A 18 5.61 -14.91 -2.14
CA PRO A 18 4.87 -14.07 -1.21
C PRO A 18 5.14 -14.50 0.24
N VAL A 19 5.52 -13.53 1.08
CA VAL A 19 6.00 -13.79 2.45
C VAL A 19 5.01 -13.34 3.51
N LYS A 20 4.48 -12.10 3.37
CA LYS A 20 3.63 -11.49 4.38
C LYS A 20 2.72 -10.44 3.76
N SER A 21 1.48 -10.36 4.26
CA SER A 21 0.54 -9.30 3.91
C SER A 21 0.35 -8.34 5.06
N TYR A 22 0.26 -7.05 4.75
CA TYR A 22 0.03 -5.96 5.71
C TYR A 22 -1.25 -5.21 5.34
N THR A 23 -2.01 -4.80 6.35
CA THR A 23 -3.13 -3.87 6.15
C THR A 23 -2.60 -2.46 6.03
N ILE A 24 -3.05 -1.74 5.02
CA ILE A 24 -2.59 -0.38 4.70
C ILE A 24 -3.75 0.59 4.57
N SER A 25 -3.43 1.85 4.33
CA SER A 25 -4.39 2.87 3.91
C SER A 25 -3.78 3.74 2.83
N THR A 26 -4.45 3.80 1.67
CA THR A 26 -4.09 4.69 0.56
C THR A 26 -4.91 5.98 0.59
N SER A 27 -4.80 6.82 -0.44
CA SER A 27 -5.48 8.11 -0.50
C SER A 27 -7.01 7.99 -0.52
N LYS A 28 -7.67 8.81 0.32
CA LYS A 28 -9.13 9.00 0.29
C LYS A 28 -9.62 9.82 -0.92
N PHE A 29 -8.72 10.50 -1.60
CA PHE A 29 -9.05 11.32 -2.77
C PHE A 29 -8.98 10.54 -4.08
N GLY A 30 -8.36 9.35 -4.08
CA GLY A 30 -8.23 8.50 -5.25
C GLY A 30 -6.79 8.20 -5.65
N ILE A 31 -6.62 7.80 -6.91
CA ILE A 31 -5.36 7.31 -7.47
C ILE A 31 -4.91 8.16 -8.65
N GLY A 32 -3.61 8.34 -8.81
CA GLY A 32 -2.99 9.08 -9.90
C GLY A 32 -1.78 9.90 -9.48
N SER A 33 -1.18 10.61 -10.43
CA SER A 33 0.08 11.33 -10.24
C SER A 33 0.00 12.84 -10.46
N LYS A 34 -1.21 13.41 -10.60
CA LYS A 34 -1.39 14.86 -10.76
C LYS A 34 -0.81 15.61 -9.56
N ASN A 35 -0.02 16.64 -9.81
CA ASN A 35 0.53 17.50 -8.75
C ASN A 35 -0.60 18.15 -7.94
N GLY A 36 -0.44 18.19 -6.61
CA GLY A 36 -1.42 18.77 -5.68
C GLY A 36 -2.71 17.97 -5.48
N SER A 37 -2.88 16.82 -6.15
CA SER A 37 -4.12 16.03 -6.06
C SER A 37 -4.29 15.26 -4.76
N ASN A 38 -3.21 15.04 -4.01
CA ASN A 38 -3.19 14.10 -2.88
C ASN A 38 -3.56 12.66 -3.25
N TYR A 39 -3.47 12.26 -4.53
CA TYR A 39 -3.73 10.92 -5.02
C TYR A 39 -2.55 9.99 -4.74
N THR A 40 -2.83 8.71 -4.51
CA THR A 40 -1.80 7.66 -4.49
C THR A 40 -1.42 7.29 -5.92
N PRO A 41 -0.14 7.42 -6.33
CA PRO A 41 0.30 7.05 -7.66
C PRO A 41 0.23 5.54 -7.88
N LEU A 42 -0.08 5.12 -9.12
CA LEU A 42 -0.03 3.73 -9.56
C LEU A 42 1.27 3.44 -10.31
N GLY A 43 1.54 2.14 -10.54
CA GLY A 43 2.62 1.64 -11.37
C GLY A 43 3.86 1.22 -10.59
N GLN A 44 4.96 1.07 -11.32
CA GLN A 44 6.24 0.63 -10.77
C GLN A 44 6.99 1.78 -10.10
N MET A 45 7.47 1.51 -8.91
CA MET A 45 8.24 2.42 -8.07
C MET A 45 9.35 1.66 -7.37
N GLN A 46 10.25 2.38 -6.73
CA GLN A 46 11.24 1.81 -5.82
C GLN A 46 11.33 2.63 -4.54
N VAL A 47 11.82 2.01 -3.48
CA VAL A 47 12.21 2.70 -2.24
C VAL A 47 13.53 3.42 -2.50
N ALA A 48 13.47 4.74 -2.66
CA ALA A 48 14.65 5.55 -2.93
C ALA A 48 15.43 5.91 -1.66
N ARG A 49 14.74 6.03 -0.53
CA ARG A 49 15.34 6.38 0.77
C ARG A 49 14.58 5.71 1.90
N LYS A 50 15.33 5.32 2.92
CA LYS A 50 14.82 4.80 4.20
C LYS A 50 15.20 5.76 5.32
N ILE A 51 14.23 6.14 6.19
CA ILE A 51 14.43 7.09 7.29
C ILE A 51 13.72 6.55 8.51
N GLY A 52 14.37 6.64 9.68
CA GLY A 52 13.77 6.27 10.96
C GLY A 52 14.39 5.03 11.59
N ASP A 53 15.54 4.57 11.09
CA ASP A 53 16.28 3.46 11.68
C ASP A 53 16.62 3.72 13.16
N GLY A 54 16.46 2.70 14.01
CA GLY A 54 16.74 2.77 15.43
C GLY A 54 15.76 3.58 16.30
N TYR A 55 14.82 4.33 15.69
CA TYR A 55 13.82 5.09 16.47
C TYR A 55 12.64 4.21 16.93
N PRO A 56 11.96 4.59 18.04
CA PRO A 56 10.73 3.93 18.47
C PRO A 56 9.66 3.89 17.36
N SER A 57 8.82 2.85 17.35
CA SER A 57 7.78 2.66 16.33
C SER A 57 6.76 3.81 16.23
N GLY A 58 6.57 4.57 17.31
CA GLY A 58 5.69 5.74 17.36
C GLY A 58 6.42 7.08 17.23
N MET A 59 7.73 7.11 16.93
CA MET A 59 8.49 8.36 16.77
C MET A 59 7.84 9.24 15.71
N VAL A 60 7.47 10.47 16.07
CA VAL A 60 6.89 11.44 15.15
C VAL A 60 7.96 12.07 14.29
N PHE A 61 7.71 12.14 12.98
CA PHE A 61 8.56 12.83 12.01
C PHE A 61 7.88 14.08 11.46
N LYS A 62 8.61 15.20 11.44
CA LYS A 62 8.23 16.43 10.75
C LYS A 62 9.31 16.78 9.73
N SER A 63 8.94 16.98 8.47
CA SER A 63 9.89 17.19 7.37
C SER A 63 11.00 16.13 7.33
N ARG A 64 10.66 14.88 7.60
CA ARG A 64 11.55 13.71 7.62
C ARG A 64 12.61 13.71 8.72
N ARG A 65 12.45 14.57 9.74
CA ARG A 65 13.33 14.63 10.92
C ARG A 65 12.56 14.18 12.17
N PRO A 66 13.16 13.41 13.05
CA PRO A 66 12.51 13.02 14.31
C PRO A 66 12.26 14.25 15.18
N THR A 67 11.13 14.28 15.88
CA THR A 67 10.75 15.41 16.75
C THR A 67 11.05 15.16 18.23
N GLY A 68 11.32 13.92 18.60
CA GLY A 68 11.41 13.47 20.00
C GLY A 68 10.06 13.03 20.59
N GLU A 69 8.95 13.39 19.97
CA GLU A 69 7.62 12.95 20.39
C GLU A 69 7.37 11.50 19.96
N VAL A 70 6.77 10.69 20.84
CA VAL A 70 6.40 9.30 20.55
C VAL A 70 4.90 9.12 20.81
N LEU A 71 4.15 8.78 19.76
CA LEU A 71 2.72 8.50 19.85
C LEU A 71 2.46 7.00 19.96
N ARG A 72 1.45 6.63 20.75
CA ARG A 72 0.93 5.25 20.78
C ARG A 72 -0.01 5.01 19.60
N PRO A 73 -0.20 3.73 19.20
CA PRO A 73 -1.28 3.38 18.27
C PRO A 73 -2.62 3.94 18.77
N ASN A 74 -3.39 4.50 17.86
CA ASN A 74 -4.70 5.10 18.12
C ASN A 74 -4.68 6.30 19.08
N ALA A 75 -3.53 6.99 19.20
CA ALA A 75 -3.46 8.26 19.92
C ALA A 75 -4.44 9.27 19.29
N PRO A 76 -5.26 9.97 20.09
CA PRO A 76 -6.24 10.92 19.56
C PRO A 76 -5.60 12.17 18.97
N GLY A 77 -6.34 12.86 18.12
CA GLY A 77 -6.07 14.23 17.67
C GLY A 77 -5.55 14.35 16.26
N ARG A 78 -4.32 13.94 15.97
CA ARG A 78 -3.69 14.17 14.66
C ARG A 78 -3.03 12.92 14.08
N ASP A 79 -2.82 12.92 12.77
CA ASP A 79 -2.18 11.83 12.02
C ASP A 79 -0.82 12.24 11.45
N PRO A 80 0.22 12.41 12.27
CA PRO A 80 1.57 12.65 11.77
C PRO A 80 2.17 11.37 11.21
N ILE A 81 3.22 11.52 10.41
CA ILE A 81 4.09 10.40 10.02
C ILE A 81 4.79 9.87 11.27
N VAL A 82 4.69 8.57 11.54
CA VAL A 82 5.37 7.94 12.67
C VAL A 82 6.21 6.72 12.27
N GLY A 83 7.16 6.39 13.10
CA GLY A 83 7.96 5.16 13.09
C GLY A 83 9.00 5.09 12.00
N ARG A 84 8.60 4.86 10.77
CA ARG A 84 9.49 4.67 9.63
C ARG A 84 8.95 5.39 8.40
N ILE A 85 9.87 5.80 7.52
CA ILE A 85 9.57 6.38 6.22
C ILE A 85 10.35 5.62 5.15
N MET A 86 9.65 5.08 4.16
CA MET A 86 10.21 4.56 2.92
C MET A 86 9.76 5.48 1.80
N TRP A 87 10.67 6.31 1.30
CA TRP A 87 10.37 7.35 0.30
C TRP A 87 10.39 6.74 -1.09
N LEU A 88 9.29 6.87 -1.81
CA LEU A 88 9.10 6.23 -3.11
C LEU A 88 9.58 7.11 -4.26
N HIS A 89 10.20 6.47 -5.25
CA HIS A 89 10.55 7.04 -6.55
C HIS A 89 9.80 6.28 -7.65
N GLY A 90 9.11 6.99 -8.53
CA GLY A 90 8.40 6.40 -9.66
C GLY A 90 9.35 6.03 -10.79
N LEU A 91 9.17 4.85 -11.37
CA LEU A 91 10.01 4.30 -12.43
C LEU A 91 9.39 4.43 -13.81
N GLU A 92 8.17 4.95 -13.91
CA GLU A 92 7.41 5.11 -15.15
C GLU A 92 7.10 6.57 -15.43
N ALA A 93 6.91 6.94 -16.69
CA ALA A 93 6.62 8.32 -17.09
C ALA A 93 5.44 8.93 -16.33
N GLN A 94 4.34 8.15 -16.18
CA GLN A 94 3.12 8.61 -15.52
C GLN A 94 3.26 8.81 -14.01
N ASN A 95 4.30 8.26 -13.35
CA ASN A 95 4.52 8.40 -11.92
C ASN A 95 5.89 8.99 -11.55
N SER A 96 6.63 9.52 -12.53
CA SER A 96 7.99 10.07 -12.38
C SER A 96 8.10 11.19 -11.33
N ASN A 97 7.01 11.87 -11.02
CA ASN A 97 6.95 12.93 -10.02
C ASN A 97 6.72 12.43 -8.56
N THR A 98 6.61 11.13 -8.35
CA THR A 98 6.31 10.50 -7.04
C THR A 98 7.25 10.98 -5.94
N PHE A 99 8.57 11.00 -6.20
CA PHE A 99 9.57 11.46 -5.25
C PHE A 99 9.39 12.95 -4.88
N LYS A 100 9.20 13.80 -5.87
CA LYS A 100 8.98 15.26 -5.67
C LYS A 100 7.68 15.55 -4.92
N ARG A 101 6.65 14.69 -5.09
CA ARG A 101 5.37 14.77 -4.38
C ARG A 101 5.45 14.25 -2.93
N CYS A 102 6.61 13.79 -2.47
CA CYS A 102 6.82 13.25 -1.12
C CYS A 102 5.85 12.09 -0.80
N VAL A 103 5.72 11.13 -1.72
CA VAL A 103 4.92 9.93 -1.48
C VAL A 103 5.76 8.91 -0.73
N TYR A 104 5.25 8.45 0.40
CA TYR A 104 5.92 7.51 1.31
C TYR A 104 5.09 6.27 1.59
N ILE A 105 5.77 5.19 1.99
CA ILE A 105 5.20 4.18 2.87
C ILE A 105 5.65 4.56 4.28
N HIS A 106 4.72 4.74 5.24
CA HIS A 106 5.04 5.20 6.58
C HIS A 106 4.05 4.70 7.65
N GLY A 107 4.44 4.78 8.91
CA GLY A 107 3.56 4.47 10.02
C GLY A 107 2.55 5.58 10.30
N THR A 108 1.38 5.20 10.84
CA THR A 108 0.32 6.11 11.30
C THR A 108 -0.07 5.81 12.74
N PRO A 109 -0.41 6.81 13.57
CA PRO A 109 -1.09 6.55 14.82
C PRO A 109 -2.57 6.19 14.63
N GLU A 110 -3.22 6.56 13.51
CA GLU A 110 -4.63 6.23 13.23
C GLU A 110 -4.82 4.80 12.68
N GLU A 111 -4.37 3.77 13.45
CA GLU A 111 -4.44 2.38 12.99
C GLU A 111 -5.88 1.89 12.78
N TRP A 112 -6.86 2.47 13.47
CA TRP A 112 -8.28 2.19 13.29
C TRP A 112 -8.83 2.52 11.90
N ARG A 113 -8.11 3.33 11.11
CA ARG A 113 -8.47 3.67 9.72
C ARG A 113 -7.77 2.79 8.67
N LEU A 114 -6.91 1.88 9.09
CA LEU A 114 -6.29 0.94 8.15
C LEU A 114 -7.33 -0.02 7.57
N GLY A 115 -7.12 -0.45 6.33
CA GLY A 115 -8.10 -1.24 5.57
C GLY A 115 -9.10 -0.39 4.79
N THR A 116 -9.05 0.95 4.94
CA THR A 116 -9.86 1.90 4.18
C THR A 116 -9.01 3.03 3.59
N PRO A 117 -9.40 3.62 2.45
CA PRO A 117 -8.73 4.81 1.91
C PRO A 117 -8.92 6.00 2.85
N ALA A 118 -7.82 6.50 3.45
CA ALA A 118 -7.89 7.59 4.42
C ALA A 118 -6.70 8.55 4.38
N SER A 119 -5.64 8.26 3.61
CA SER A 119 -4.44 9.10 3.52
C SER A 119 -4.61 10.29 2.57
N TYR A 120 -3.56 11.09 2.45
CA TYR A 120 -3.41 12.22 1.52
C TYR A 120 -2.36 11.91 0.43
N GLY A 121 -2.30 10.65 -0.03
CA GLY A 121 -1.43 10.22 -1.12
C GLY A 121 -0.39 9.18 -0.73
N CYS A 122 0.09 9.20 0.50
CA CYS A 122 1.01 8.21 1.04
C CYS A 122 0.31 6.87 1.31
N ILE A 123 1.10 5.81 1.49
CA ILE A 123 0.66 4.49 1.91
C ILE A 123 0.94 4.38 3.41
N ARG A 124 -0.13 4.35 4.23
CA ARG A 124 -0.01 4.29 5.69
C ARG A 124 -0.07 2.84 6.18
N MET A 125 0.69 2.54 7.22
CA MET A 125 0.77 1.24 7.86
C MET A 125 0.67 1.36 9.39
N GLY A 126 0.31 0.30 10.07
CA GLY A 126 0.42 0.21 11.51
C GLY A 126 1.87 0.38 11.99
N GLN A 127 2.06 0.89 13.20
CA GLN A 127 3.39 1.22 13.73
C GLN A 127 4.32 0.00 13.81
N LYS A 128 3.80 -1.16 14.22
CA LYS A 128 4.57 -2.41 14.26
C LYS A 128 4.85 -2.95 12.85
N ASP A 129 3.85 -2.86 11.98
CA ASP A 129 3.93 -3.36 10.61
C ASP A 129 4.94 -2.57 9.76
N VAL A 130 4.97 -1.25 9.91
CA VAL A 130 5.93 -0.42 9.17
C VAL A 130 7.36 -0.67 9.60
N VAL A 131 7.61 -0.94 10.88
CA VAL A 131 8.94 -1.34 11.39
C VAL A 131 9.32 -2.70 10.81
N ASP A 132 8.44 -3.70 10.93
CA ASP A 132 8.70 -5.05 10.38
C ASP A 132 8.97 -5.01 8.87
N LEU A 133 8.20 -4.26 8.09
CA LEU A 133 8.46 -4.10 6.65
C LEU A 133 9.80 -3.41 6.39
N TYR A 134 10.06 -2.31 7.10
CA TYR A 134 11.30 -1.54 6.98
C TYR A 134 12.55 -2.41 7.20
N ASP A 135 12.54 -3.27 8.23
CA ASP A 135 13.66 -4.13 8.58
C ASP A 135 13.89 -5.27 7.56
N ARG A 136 12.86 -5.60 6.77
CA ARG A 136 12.91 -6.69 5.77
C ARG A 136 13.36 -6.24 4.38
N ILE A 137 13.36 -4.94 4.09
CA ILE A 137 13.65 -4.42 2.75
C ILE A 137 14.78 -3.40 2.77
N GLY A 138 15.48 -3.25 1.64
CA GLY A 138 16.52 -2.24 1.40
C GLY A 138 16.03 -1.06 0.55
N GLU A 139 16.88 -0.05 0.42
CA GLU A 139 16.77 0.94 -0.68
C GLU A 139 16.91 0.19 -2.01
N GLY A 140 16.21 0.63 -3.04
CA GLY A 140 16.07 -0.09 -4.31
C GLY A 140 14.96 -1.15 -4.33
N ALA A 141 14.34 -1.50 -3.19
CA ALA A 141 13.25 -2.47 -3.16
C ALA A 141 12.08 -2.01 -4.05
N GLU A 142 11.64 -2.88 -4.95
CA GLU A 142 10.57 -2.58 -5.90
C GLU A 142 9.19 -2.58 -5.25
N VAL A 143 8.35 -1.63 -5.68
CA VAL A 143 6.98 -1.44 -5.22
C VAL A 143 6.07 -1.27 -6.43
N ARG A 144 5.19 -2.25 -6.68
CA ARG A 144 4.14 -2.15 -7.69
C ARG A 144 2.83 -1.75 -7.00
N VAL A 145 2.31 -0.57 -7.32
CA VAL A 145 0.99 -0.11 -6.84
C VAL A 145 -0.04 -0.32 -7.94
N MET A 146 -1.07 -1.09 -7.66
CA MET A 146 -2.13 -1.43 -8.60
C MET A 146 -3.51 -1.08 -8.06
N ARG A 147 -4.46 -0.84 -8.98
CA ARG A 147 -5.86 -0.58 -8.61
C ARG A 147 -6.53 -1.84 -8.09
N GLY A 148 -6.41 -2.94 -8.83
CA GLY A 148 -7.15 -4.19 -8.65
C GLY A 148 -6.77 -4.98 -7.40
N SER A 149 -7.44 -6.11 -7.21
CA SER A 149 -7.21 -7.02 -6.10
C SER A 149 -5.85 -7.74 -6.23
N LEU A 150 -5.21 -8.05 -5.09
CA LEU A 150 -4.04 -8.93 -5.05
C LEU A 150 -4.33 -10.28 -5.72
N LEU A 151 -5.56 -10.77 -5.66
CA LEU A 151 -5.96 -12.03 -6.29
C LEU A 151 -5.95 -11.98 -7.83
N GLU A 152 -5.80 -10.81 -8.44
CA GLU A 152 -5.52 -10.65 -9.87
C GLU A 152 -4.04 -10.90 -10.21
N THR A 153 -3.20 -11.11 -9.23
CA THR A 153 -1.75 -11.37 -9.37
C THR A 153 -1.40 -12.79 -8.97
N TRP A 154 -0.36 -13.33 -9.61
CA TRP A 154 0.16 -14.64 -9.21
C TRP A 154 0.59 -14.67 -7.73
N GLU A 155 1.28 -13.64 -7.28
CA GLU A 155 1.78 -13.54 -5.91
C GLU A 155 0.64 -13.52 -4.88
N GLY A 156 -0.45 -12.84 -5.19
CA GLY A 156 -1.62 -12.77 -4.33
C GLY A 156 -2.37 -14.10 -4.27
N GLN A 157 -2.51 -14.78 -5.40
CA GLN A 157 -3.11 -16.12 -5.45
C GLN A 157 -2.27 -17.14 -4.69
N GLU A 158 -0.96 -17.15 -4.86
CA GLU A 158 -0.06 -18.05 -4.12
C GLU A 158 -0.11 -17.79 -2.60
N PHE A 159 -0.17 -16.52 -2.20
CA PHE A 159 -0.37 -16.17 -0.79
C PHE A 159 -1.71 -16.68 -0.26
N ALA A 160 -2.79 -16.47 -1.01
CA ALA A 160 -4.14 -16.87 -0.63
C ALA A 160 -4.29 -18.38 -0.53
N LYS A 161 -3.70 -19.18 -1.42
CA LYS A 161 -3.68 -20.64 -1.34
C LYS A 161 -3.21 -21.14 0.03
N LYS A 162 -2.20 -20.48 0.59
CA LYS A 162 -1.59 -20.89 1.86
C LYS A 162 -2.30 -20.33 3.09
N HIS A 163 -2.85 -19.10 3.00
CA HIS A 163 -3.30 -18.36 4.18
C HIS A 163 -4.82 -18.10 4.21
N SER A 164 -5.49 -18.17 3.06
CA SER A 164 -6.91 -17.86 2.91
C SER A 164 -7.54 -18.59 1.71
N PRO A 165 -7.51 -19.93 1.67
CA PRO A 165 -7.95 -20.70 0.50
C PRO A 165 -9.42 -20.44 0.15
N GLN A 166 -10.29 -20.19 1.15
CA GLN A 166 -11.67 -19.83 0.93
C GLN A 166 -11.83 -18.53 0.14
N MET A 167 -11.02 -17.51 0.45
CA MET A 167 -11.04 -16.23 -0.28
C MET A 167 -10.68 -16.43 -1.77
N LEU A 168 -9.74 -17.31 -2.07
CA LEU A 168 -9.37 -17.64 -3.45
C LEU A 168 -10.53 -18.35 -4.17
N GLN A 169 -11.21 -19.30 -3.53
CA GLN A 169 -12.36 -19.98 -4.09
C GLN A 169 -13.51 -19.00 -4.37
N ASP A 170 -13.81 -18.11 -3.42
CA ASP A 170 -14.86 -17.10 -3.57
C ASP A 170 -14.52 -16.11 -4.71
N TYR A 171 -13.25 -15.76 -4.87
CA TYR A 171 -12.79 -14.93 -5.98
C TYR A 171 -13.02 -15.66 -7.32
N ALA A 172 -12.62 -16.92 -7.45
CA ALA A 172 -12.80 -17.71 -8.66
C ALA A 172 -14.29 -17.85 -9.03
N ASN A 173 -15.16 -18.11 -8.05
CA ASN A 173 -16.60 -18.22 -8.25
C ASN A 173 -17.20 -16.90 -8.77
N ARG A 174 -16.77 -15.73 -8.23
CA ARG A 174 -17.21 -14.41 -8.74
C ARG A 174 -16.77 -14.17 -10.17
N GLN A 175 -15.55 -14.58 -10.55
CA GLN A 175 -15.08 -14.43 -11.93
C GLN A 175 -15.93 -15.24 -12.91
N ILE A 176 -16.29 -16.49 -12.56
CA ILE A 176 -17.15 -17.35 -13.35
C ILE A 176 -18.54 -16.71 -13.55
N GLN A 177 -19.15 -16.22 -12.46
CA GLN A 177 -20.46 -15.55 -12.53
C GLN A 177 -20.41 -14.29 -13.42
N THR A 178 -19.36 -13.49 -13.30
CA THR A 178 -19.19 -12.28 -14.13
C THR A 178 -19.08 -12.64 -15.60
N GLN A 179 -18.33 -13.67 -15.95
CA GLN A 179 -18.21 -14.15 -17.34
C GLN A 179 -19.54 -14.67 -17.88
N GLN A 180 -20.29 -15.43 -17.09
CA GLN A 180 -21.61 -15.94 -17.48
C GLN A 180 -22.63 -14.81 -17.74
N LEU A 181 -22.64 -13.76 -16.92
CA LEU A 181 -23.47 -12.59 -17.11
C LEU A 181 -23.11 -11.78 -18.37
N GLN A 182 -21.82 -11.70 -18.72
CA GLN A 182 -21.36 -11.03 -19.94
C GLN A 182 -21.76 -11.82 -21.21
N VAL A 183 -21.72 -13.15 -21.16
CA VAL A 183 -22.15 -14.02 -22.26
C VAL A 183 -23.66 -13.97 -22.47
N SER A 184 -24.44 -13.92 -21.38
CA SER A 184 -25.91 -13.88 -21.42
C SER A 184 -26.49 -12.50 -21.78
N ASN A 185 -25.68 -11.39 -21.64
CA ASN A 185 -26.08 -10.02 -22.00
C ASN A 185 -25.00 -9.30 -22.81
N PRO A 186 -24.78 -9.63 -24.09
CA PRO A 186 -23.71 -9.03 -24.89
C PRO A 186 -23.86 -7.53 -25.20
N GLY A 187 -25.00 -6.92 -24.81
CA GLY A 187 -25.32 -5.50 -25.07
C GLY A 187 -24.90 -4.49 -24.00
N VAL A 188 -24.43 -4.92 -22.83
CA VAL A 188 -24.10 -4.01 -21.68
C VAL A 188 -22.60 -3.61 -21.63
N ALA A 189 -21.77 -4.15 -22.50
CA ALA A 189 -20.31 -3.91 -22.51
C ALA A 189 -19.86 -2.66 -23.28
N LYS A 190 -20.76 -1.71 -23.60
CA LYS A 190 -20.44 -0.44 -24.26
C LYS A 190 -21.17 0.72 -23.60
N LEU A 191 -20.66 1.20 -22.48
CA LEU A 191 -20.82 2.60 -22.02
C LEU A 191 -19.57 2.96 -21.21
#